data_3433cfa0f7fdb1a765156720d30766b7
#
_entry.id   3433cfa0f7fdb1a765156720d30766b7
#
_cell.length_a   1.000
_cell.length_b   1.000
_cell.length_c   1.000
_cell.angle_alpha   90.00
_cell.angle_beta   90.00
_cell.angle_gamma   90.00
#
_symmetry.space_group_name_H-M   'P 1'
#
loop_
_entity.id
_entity.type
_entity.pdbx_description
1 polymer ?
#
loop_
_entity_poly.entity_id
_entity_poly.type
_entity_poly.pdbx_seq_one_letter_code
_entity_poly.pdbx_strand_id
1 'polypeptide(L)'
;MAGKGKGGNTVAAVWQIAEPIAKSLGLELWDVRFVKEGVSWYLRIFIDKEGGVGIEDCENMSRAIDAPLDEADPIEQSYCLEVSSPGIERELVRDEHFIRYRGEKVIVKLIRPYNGKREFKGVLEEFDGKNITVRLENGEGLCFEKKEASYIKLDDFDI
;
A
#
# COMPACT_ATOMS: atom_id res chain seq x y z
N MET A 1 3.89 -7.38 25.59
CA MET A 1 4.83 -6.95 24.57
C MET A 1 4.68 -5.49 24.27
N ALA A 2 5.73 -4.77 24.44
CA ALA A 2 5.69 -3.33 24.38
C ALA A 2 5.27 -2.76 23.02
N GLY A 3 5.38 -3.41 21.96
CA GLY A 3 5.03 -2.90 20.65
C GLY A 3 3.64 -3.24 20.16
N LYS A 4 2.92 -4.09 20.88
CA LYS A 4 1.57 -4.44 20.48
C LYS A 4 0.66 -3.22 20.58
N GLY A 5 -0.26 -3.07 19.72
CA GLY A 5 -1.17 -1.93 19.72
C GLY A 5 -0.66 -0.71 18.98
N LYS A 6 0.63 -0.67 18.66
CA LYS A 6 1.15 0.40 17.82
C LYS A 6 1.05 -0.04 16.36
N GLY A 7 0.50 0.82 15.52
CA GLY A 7 0.22 0.48 14.13
C GLY A 7 1.42 -0.09 13.39
N GLY A 8 2.61 0.50 13.57
CA GLY A 8 3.80 0.04 12.88
C GLY A 8 4.20 -1.38 13.24
N ASN A 9 4.19 -1.71 14.53
CA ASN A 9 4.57 -3.04 14.99
C ASN A 9 3.51 -4.08 14.62
N THR A 10 2.25 -3.70 14.69
CA THR A 10 1.15 -4.58 14.32
C THR A 10 1.23 -4.92 12.84
N VAL A 11 1.45 -3.91 12.00
CA VAL A 11 1.56 -4.11 10.56
C VAL A 11 2.73 -5.03 10.23
N ALA A 12 3.89 -4.82 10.86
CA ALA A 12 5.05 -5.65 10.62
C ALA A 12 4.80 -7.11 11.02
N ALA A 13 4.16 -7.33 12.15
CA ALA A 13 3.85 -8.69 12.61
C ALA A 13 2.88 -9.39 11.67
N VAL A 14 1.84 -8.66 11.22
CA VAL A 14 0.86 -9.22 10.29
C VAL A 14 1.50 -9.48 8.93
N TRP A 15 2.38 -8.60 8.49
CA TRP A 15 3.10 -8.79 7.23
C TRP A 15 3.84 -10.12 7.21
N GLN A 16 4.55 -10.42 8.29
CA GLN A 16 5.32 -11.65 8.39
C GLN A 16 4.44 -12.89 8.35
N ILE A 17 3.23 -12.79 8.83
CA ILE A 17 2.25 -13.89 8.77
C ILE A 17 1.65 -13.97 7.36
N ALA A 18 1.28 -12.84 6.80
CA ALA A 18 0.52 -12.78 5.56
C ALA A 18 1.36 -13.11 4.31
N GLU A 19 2.61 -12.68 4.28
CA GLU A 19 3.43 -12.83 3.07
C GLU A 19 3.61 -14.27 2.61
N PRO A 20 4.02 -15.21 3.49
CA PRO A 20 4.14 -16.60 3.03
C PRO A 20 2.81 -17.21 2.61
N ILE A 21 1.71 -16.79 3.24
CA ILE A 21 0.39 -17.29 2.88
C ILE A 21 0.00 -16.80 1.49
N ALA A 22 0.20 -15.52 1.23
CA ALA A 22 -0.08 -14.96 -0.08
C ALA A 22 0.71 -15.68 -1.16
N LYS A 23 2.00 -15.90 -0.92
CA LYS A 23 2.85 -16.61 -1.88
C LYS A 23 2.35 -18.03 -2.13
N SER A 24 1.91 -18.72 -1.10
CA SER A 24 1.41 -20.10 -1.25
C SER A 24 0.14 -20.14 -2.09
N LEU A 25 -0.60 -19.05 -2.17
CA LEU A 25 -1.81 -18.93 -2.96
C LEU A 25 -1.57 -18.34 -4.37
N GLY A 26 -0.31 -18.07 -4.71
CA GLY A 26 0.02 -17.44 -5.97
C GLY A 26 -0.27 -15.96 -6.01
N LEU A 27 -0.32 -15.33 -4.85
CA LEU A 27 -0.64 -13.91 -4.70
C LEU A 27 0.57 -13.14 -4.22
N GLU A 28 0.55 -11.85 -4.50
CA GLU A 28 1.55 -10.92 -3.99
C GLU A 28 0.92 -10.10 -2.86
N LEU A 29 1.61 -9.99 -1.74
CA LEU A 29 1.14 -9.12 -0.66
C LEU A 29 1.53 -7.69 -1.02
N TRP A 30 0.52 -6.87 -1.34
CA TRP A 30 0.75 -5.50 -1.78
C TRP A 30 0.98 -4.55 -0.60
N ASP A 31 0.13 -4.64 0.41
CA ASP A 31 0.23 -3.76 1.58
C ASP A 31 -0.60 -4.32 2.72
N VAL A 32 -0.28 -3.88 3.93
CA VAL A 32 -1.04 -4.21 5.14
C VAL A 32 -1.26 -2.91 5.90
N ARG A 33 -2.51 -2.66 6.29
CA ARG A 33 -2.86 -1.48 7.09
C ARG A 33 -3.68 -1.87 8.29
N PHE A 34 -3.41 -1.25 9.42
CA PHE A 34 -4.19 -1.44 10.62
C PHE A 34 -4.64 -0.07 11.09
N VAL A 35 -5.94 0.22 10.94
CA VAL A 35 -6.47 1.57 11.13
C VAL A 35 -7.74 1.53 11.97
N LYS A 36 -7.97 2.62 12.69
CA LYS A 36 -9.20 2.80 13.44
C LYS A 36 -10.07 3.80 12.70
N GLU A 37 -11.32 3.41 12.46
CA GLU A 37 -12.31 4.28 11.84
C GLU A 37 -13.55 4.30 12.73
N GLY A 38 -13.85 5.46 13.27
CA GLY A 38 -14.90 5.55 14.28
C GLY A 38 -14.50 4.79 15.53
N VAL A 39 -15.31 3.81 15.93
CA VAL A 39 -15.03 2.99 17.12
C VAL A 39 -14.44 1.63 16.75
N SER A 40 -14.31 1.35 15.48
CA SER A 40 -13.87 0.02 15.01
C SER A 40 -12.46 0.05 14.46
N TRP A 41 -11.75 -1.03 14.70
CA TRP A 41 -10.43 -1.26 14.11
C TRP A 41 -10.56 -2.15 12.88
N TYR A 42 -9.76 -1.87 11.86
CA TYR A 42 -9.74 -2.63 10.61
C TYR A 42 -8.33 -3.08 10.29
N LEU A 43 -8.19 -4.36 10.05
CA LEU A 43 -6.95 -4.90 9.50
C LEU A 43 -7.20 -5.10 8.01
N ARG A 44 -6.54 -4.29 7.19
CA ARG A 44 -6.71 -4.32 5.74
C ARG A 44 -5.48 -4.92 5.09
N ILE A 45 -5.71 -5.97 4.34
CA ILE A 45 -4.67 -6.70 3.62
C ILE A 45 -4.94 -6.54 2.14
N PHE A 46 -3.96 -5.97 1.43
CA PHE A 46 -4.07 -5.74 0.00
C PHE A 46 -3.23 -6.77 -0.73
N ILE A 47 -3.85 -7.51 -1.64
CA ILE A 47 -3.19 -8.55 -2.42
C ILE A 47 -3.30 -8.25 -3.90
N ASP A 48 -2.34 -8.71 -4.67
CA ASP A 48 -2.32 -8.51 -6.10
C ASP A 48 -1.84 -9.77 -6.79
N LYS A 49 -2.08 -9.87 -8.09
CA LYS A 49 -1.49 -10.90 -8.93
C LYS A 49 -1.55 -10.47 -10.38
N GLU A 50 -0.76 -11.09 -11.20
CA GLU A 50 -0.77 -10.84 -12.62
C GLU A 50 -2.15 -11.17 -13.19
N GLY A 51 -2.71 -10.26 -13.95
CA GLY A 51 -4.05 -10.42 -14.49
C GLY A 51 -5.16 -9.91 -13.57
N GLY A 52 -4.81 -9.51 -12.33
CA GLY A 52 -5.78 -8.96 -11.39
C GLY A 52 -6.32 -9.98 -10.41
N VAL A 53 -6.82 -9.47 -9.32
CA VAL A 53 -7.35 -10.25 -8.20
C VAL A 53 -8.87 -10.28 -8.27
N GLY A 54 -9.45 -11.47 -8.14
CA GLY A 54 -10.90 -11.63 -8.08
C GLY A 54 -11.39 -11.82 -6.66
N ILE A 55 -12.71 -11.90 -6.51
CA ILE A 55 -13.35 -12.12 -5.21
C ILE A 55 -12.88 -13.43 -4.59
N GLU A 56 -12.72 -14.45 -5.38
CA GLU A 56 -12.28 -15.76 -4.92
C GLU A 56 -10.89 -15.70 -4.31
N ASP A 57 -9.98 -14.92 -4.92
CA ASP A 57 -8.64 -14.75 -4.39
C ASP A 57 -8.68 -14.09 -3.00
N CYS A 58 -9.53 -13.10 -2.84
CA CYS A 58 -9.68 -12.42 -1.55
C CYS A 58 -10.26 -13.36 -0.49
N GLU A 59 -11.23 -14.16 -0.85
CA GLU A 59 -11.82 -15.14 0.06
C GLU A 59 -10.81 -16.20 0.47
N ASN A 60 -10.03 -16.70 -0.48
CA ASN A 60 -9.01 -17.69 -0.18
C ASN A 60 -7.95 -17.15 0.76
N MET A 61 -7.51 -15.92 0.53
CA MET A 61 -6.54 -15.27 1.41
C MET A 61 -7.12 -15.06 2.81
N SER A 62 -8.36 -14.59 2.89
CA SER A 62 -9.03 -14.33 4.16
C SER A 62 -9.15 -15.62 4.97
N ARG A 63 -9.56 -16.71 4.36
CA ARG A 63 -9.68 -18.00 5.04
C ARG A 63 -8.31 -18.54 5.45
N ALA A 64 -7.32 -18.42 4.60
CA ALA A 64 -6.00 -18.98 4.86
C ALA A 64 -5.29 -18.25 6.00
N ILE A 65 -5.51 -16.96 6.18
CA ILE A 65 -4.82 -16.18 7.19
C ILE A 65 -5.53 -16.21 8.54
N ASP A 66 -6.77 -16.60 8.59
CA ASP A 66 -7.59 -16.52 9.81
C ASP A 66 -6.96 -17.32 10.97
N ALA A 67 -6.67 -18.59 10.76
CA ALA A 67 -6.10 -19.42 11.81
C ALA A 67 -4.67 -18.96 12.23
N PRO A 68 -3.77 -18.65 11.31
CA PRO A 68 -2.47 -18.12 11.70
C PRO A 68 -2.54 -16.82 12.49
N LEU A 69 -3.49 -15.93 12.17
CA LEU A 69 -3.68 -14.70 12.93
C LEU A 69 -4.18 -14.99 14.34
N ASP A 70 -5.13 -15.89 14.48
CA ASP A 70 -5.63 -16.30 15.80
C ASP A 70 -4.52 -16.92 16.65
N GLU A 71 -3.71 -17.76 16.05
CA GLU A 71 -2.65 -18.47 16.75
C GLU A 71 -1.55 -17.52 17.21
N ALA A 72 -1.12 -16.62 16.34
CA ALA A 72 -0.06 -15.66 16.68
C ALA A 72 -0.57 -14.52 17.54
N ASP A 73 -1.86 -14.19 17.42
CA ASP A 73 -2.53 -13.15 18.19
C ASP A 73 -1.74 -11.82 18.26
N PRO A 74 -1.38 -11.24 17.10
CA PRO A 74 -0.55 -10.03 17.10
C PRO A 74 -1.32 -8.75 17.39
N ILE A 75 -2.64 -8.82 17.49
CA ILE A 75 -3.49 -7.63 17.64
C ILE A 75 -4.29 -7.75 18.92
N GLU A 76 -4.17 -6.76 19.79
CA GLU A 76 -4.87 -6.76 21.07
C GLU A 76 -6.33 -6.36 20.94
N GLN A 77 -6.61 -5.44 20.01
CA GLN A 77 -7.96 -4.92 19.84
C GLN A 77 -8.82 -5.90 19.05
N SER A 78 -10.12 -5.81 19.25
CA SER A 78 -11.05 -6.45 18.34
C SER A 78 -11.00 -5.72 17.00
N TYR A 79 -11.01 -6.45 15.92
CA TYR A 79 -10.84 -5.86 14.59
C TYR A 79 -11.64 -6.60 13.54
N CYS A 80 -11.91 -5.92 12.44
CA CYS A 80 -12.49 -6.55 11.26
C CYS A 80 -11.39 -6.79 10.24
N LEU A 81 -11.32 -8.01 9.72
CA LEU A 81 -10.37 -8.35 8.68
C LEU A 81 -10.97 -8.04 7.32
N GLU A 82 -10.27 -7.27 6.52
CA GLU A 82 -10.67 -6.98 5.14
C GLU A 82 -9.53 -7.32 4.21
N VAL A 83 -9.81 -8.11 3.18
CA VAL A 83 -8.83 -8.48 2.15
C VAL A 83 -9.37 -7.96 0.82
N SER A 84 -8.54 -7.20 0.12
CA SER A 84 -8.96 -6.62 -1.16
C SER A 84 -7.78 -6.43 -2.09
N SER A 85 -8.06 -6.05 -3.33
CA SER A 85 -7.02 -5.65 -4.26
C SER A 85 -6.68 -4.18 -4.06
N PRO A 86 -5.50 -3.71 -4.53
CA PRO A 86 -5.17 -2.29 -4.44
C PRO A 86 -6.08 -1.39 -5.27
N GLY A 87 -6.86 -1.97 -6.18
CA GLY A 87 -7.74 -1.20 -7.03
C GLY A 87 -7.04 -0.70 -8.29
N ILE A 88 -7.77 0.05 -9.10
CA ILE A 88 -7.25 0.58 -10.35
C ILE A 88 -6.24 1.69 -10.08
N GLU A 89 -6.59 2.61 -9.18
CA GLU A 89 -5.67 3.67 -8.75
C GLU A 89 -4.83 3.15 -7.61
N ARG A 90 -3.79 2.40 -7.94
CA ARG A 90 -2.93 1.79 -6.93
C ARG A 90 -2.08 2.83 -6.23
N GLU A 91 -2.20 2.90 -4.93
CA GLU A 91 -1.37 3.80 -4.14
C GLU A 91 0.00 3.16 -3.91
N LEU A 92 1.06 3.90 -4.22
CA LEU A 92 2.43 3.44 -4.01
C LEU A 92 2.86 3.88 -2.62
N VAL A 93 3.09 2.92 -1.73
CA VAL A 93 3.40 3.23 -0.33
C VAL A 93 4.70 2.61 0.15
N ARG A 94 5.14 1.50 -0.44
CA ARG A 94 6.36 0.82 -0.03
C ARG A 94 7.48 1.07 -1.02
N ASP A 95 8.71 0.95 -0.54
CA ASP A 95 9.88 1.18 -1.38
C ASP A 95 9.84 0.31 -2.64
N GLU A 96 9.47 -0.96 -2.49
CA GLU A 96 9.39 -1.86 -3.64
C GLU A 96 8.36 -1.42 -4.66
N HIS A 97 7.31 -0.69 -4.24
CA HIS A 97 6.34 -0.15 -5.19
C HIS A 97 7.00 0.87 -6.11
N PHE A 98 7.80 1.76 -5.54
CA PHE A 98 8.46 2.81 -6.32
C PHE A 98 9.51 2.23 -7.25
N ILE A 99 10.21 1.20 -6.81
CA ILE A 99 11.21 0.54 -7.64
C ILE A 99 10.52 -0.17 -8.81
N ARG A 100 9.43 -0.88 -8.53
CA ARG A 100 8.72 -1.67 -9.53
C ARG A 100 8.06 -0.82 -10.60
N TYR A 101 7.49 0.31 -10.20
CA TYR A 101 6.70 1.15 -11.12
C TYR A 101 7.46 2.35 -11.64
N ARG A 102 8.77 2.33 -11.54
CA ARG A 102 9.59 3.37 -12.14
C ARG A 102 9.38 3.39 -13.64
N GLY A 103 9.14 4.58 -14.18
CA GLY A 103 8.82 4.74 -15.60
C GLY A 103 7.33 4.81 -15.89
N GLU A 104 6.49 4.58 -14.89
CA GLU A 104 5.04 4.60 -15.06
C GLU A 104 4.46 5.96 -14.71
N LYS A 105 3.29 6.25 -15.26
CA LYS A 105 2.58 7.49 -14.95
C LYS A 105 1.99 7.44 -13.56
N VAL A 106 2.16 8.52 -12.81
CA VAL A 106 1.66 8.62 -11.43
C VAL A 106 0.95 9.93 -11.21
N ILE A 107 0.08 9.93 -10.20
CA ILE A 107 -0.57 11.12 -9.68
C ILE A 107 -0.05 11.32 -8.26
N VAL A 108 0.48 12.51 -7.99
CA VAL A 108 1.05 12.86 -6.69
C VAL A 108 0.23 13.98 -6.08
N LYS A 109 -0.13 13.84 -4.82
CA LYS A 109 -0.71 14.95 -4.05
C LYS A 109 0.21 15.26 -2.90
N LEU A 110 0.72 16.48 -2.86
CA LEU A 110 1.59 16.93 -1.79
C LEU A 110 0.77 17.49 -0.63
N ILE A 111 1.31 17.33 0.58
CA ILE A 111 0.68 17.89 1.77
C ILE A 111 0.73 19.41 1.73
N ARG A 112 1.87 19.97 1.29
CA ARG A 112 2.04 21.40 1.13
C ARG A 112 2.07 21.78 -0.33
N PRO A 113 1.47 22.93 -0.70
CA PRO A 113 1.48 23.35 -2.10
C PRO A 113 2.90 23.61 -2.60
N TYR A 114 3.13 23.29 -3.86
CA TYR A 114 4.35 23.64 -4.57
C TYR A 114 3.92 24.47 -5.79
N ASN A 115 4.39 25.71 -5.88
CA ASN A 115 3.98 26.64 -6.90
C ASN A 115 2.45 26.82 -6.96
N GLY A 116 1.83 26.83 -5.77
CA GLY A 116 0.38 27.02 -5.66
C GLY A 116 -0.47 25.81 -5.96
N LYS A 117 0.14 24.66 -6.23
CA LYS A 117 -0.59 23.45 -6.55
C LYS A 117 -0.17 22.31 -5.63
N ARG A 118 -1.09 21.43 -5.31
CA ARG A 118 -0.81 20.24 -4.53
C ARG A 118 -0.82 18.97 -5.35
N GLU A 119 -1.60 18.91 -6.43
CA GLU A 119 -1.73 17.72 -7.24
C GLU A 119 -0.93 17.85 -8.54
N PHE A 120 -0.17 16.82 -8.86
CA PHE A 120 0.69 16.78 -10.03
C PHE A 120 0.57 15.44 -10.72
N LYS A 121 0.68 15.46 -12.04
CA LYS A 121 0.73 14.24 -12.85
C LYS A 121 2.05 14.21 -13.57
N GLY A 122 2.64 13.05 -13.64
CA GLY A 122 3.91 12.89 -14.34
C GLY A 122 4.35 11.44 -14.36
N VAL A 123 5.61 11.23 -14.71
CA VAL A 123 6.22 9.90 -14.77
C VAL A 123 7.14 9.74 -13.57
N LEU A 124 6.99 8.62 -12.87
CA LEU A 124 7.87 8.28 -11.77
C LEU A 124 9.25 7.98 -12.35
N GLU A 125 10.20 8.87 -12.10
CA GLU A 125 11.51 8.78 -12.73
C GLU A 125 12.54 8.08 -11.88
N GLU A 126 12.64 8.45 -10.61
CA GLU A 126 13.62 7.89 -9.71
C GLU A 126 13.11 7.78 -8.29
N PHE A 127 13.66 6.81 -7.58
CA PHE A 127 13.46 6.66 -6.14
C PHE A 127 14.76 6.16 -5.55
N ASP A 128 15.31 6.92 -4.60
CA ASP A 128 16.60 6.56 -4.01
C ASP A 128 16.50 5.97 -2.60
N GLY A 129 15.29 5.58 -2.19
CA GLY A 129 15.03 5.08 -0.85
C GLY A 129 14.44 6.11 0.08
N LYS A 130 14.59 7.37 -0.24
CA LYS A 130 14.07 8.48 0.56
C LYS A 130 13.37 9.52 -0.32
N ASN A 131 14.02 9.91 -1.39
CA ASN A 131 13.50 10.95 -2.28
C ASN A 131 12.88 10.34 -3.53
N ILE A 132 11.79 10.93 -3.96
CA ILE A 132 11.06 10.50 -5.15
C ILE A 132 11.14 11.63 -6.16
N THR A 133 11.49 11.29 -7.41
CA THR A 133 11.54 12.26 -8.50
C THR A 133 10.47 11.89 -9.52
N VAL A 134 9.59 12.85 -9.81
CA VAL A 134 8.55 12.71 -10.81
C VAL A 134 8.79 13.75 -11.88
N ARG A 135 8.85 13.32 -13.14
CA ARG A 135 8.98 14.24 -14.26
C ARG A 135 7.61 14.68 -14.71
N LEU A 136 7.34 15.97 -14.55
CA LEU A 136 6.05 16.56 -14.87
C LEU A 136 5.88 16.73 -16.39
N GLU A 137 4.66 16.97 -16.81
CA GLU A 137 4.34 17.13 -18.23
C GLU A 137 5.10 18.27 -18.89
N ASN A 138 5.41 19.32 -18.12
CA ASN A 138 6.17 20.47 -18.66
C ASN A 138 7.68 20.21 -18.71
N GLY A 139 8.12 19.01 -18.34
CA GLY A 139 9.54 18.65 -18.37
C GLY A 139 10.29 18.92 -17.09
N GLU A 140 9.65 19.57 -16.12
CA GLU A 140 10.29 19.81 -14.82
C GLU A 140 10.37 18.55 -13.99
N GLY A 141 11.44 18.42 -13.21
CA GLY A 141 11.56 17.35 -12.23
C GLY A 141 11.05 17.81 -10.88
N LEU A 142 10.04 17.12 -10.36
CA LEU A 142 9.53 17.36 -9.00
C LEU A 142 10.17 16.34 -8.08
N CYS A 143 10.96 16.83 -7.11
CA CYS A 143 11.64 15.95 -6.17
C CYS A 143 11.10 16.24 -4.76
N PHE A 144 10.72 15.18 -4.06
CA PHE A 144 10.16 15.30 -2.71
C PHE A 144 10.41 14.02 -1.93
N GLU A 145 10.31 14.13 -0.61
CA GLU A 145 10.39 12.95 0.24
C GLU A 145 9.02 12.27 0.31
N LYS A 146 9.03 10.97 0.51
CA LYS A 146 7.80 10.18 0.59
C LYS A 146 6.82 10.76 1.61
N LYS A 147 7.32 11.21 2.76
CA LYS A 147 6.48 11.77 3.82
C LYS A 147 5.84 13.11 3.46
N GLU A 148 6.31 13.76 2.42
CA GLU A 148 5.75 15.04 1.97
C GLU A 148 4.54 14.87 1.08
N ALA A 149 4.28 13.65 0.63
CA ALA A 149 3.14 13.35 -0.21
C ALA A 149 1.98 12.82 0.62
N SER A 150 0.79 13.33 0.34
CA SER A 150 -0.44 12.79 0.91
C SER A 150 -0.74 11.43 0.28
N TYR A 151 -0.53 11.31 -1.03
CA TYR A 151 -0.59 10.04 -1.72
C TYR A 151 0.20 10.11 -3.02
N ILE A 152 0.59 8.95 -3.51
CA ILE A 152 1.17 8.75 -4.83
C ILE A 152 0.46 7.54 -5.41
N LYS A 153 -0.24 7.71 -6.53
CA LYS A 153 -1.03 6.64 -7.13
C LYS A 153 -0.61 6.43 -8.58
N LEU A 154 -0.75 5.20 -9.05
CA LEU A 154 -0.59 4.94 -10.47
C LEU A 154 -1.72 5.61 -11.25
N ASP A 155 -1.36 6.20 -12.37
CA ASP A 155 -2.33 6.84 -13.26
C ASP A 155 -2.60 5.89 -14.42
N ASP A 156 -3.47 4.92 -14.17
CA ASP A 156 -3.81 3.88 -15.14
C ASP A 156 -5.07 4.21 -15.95
N PHE A 157 -5.60 5.39 -15.76
CA PHE A 157 -6.86 5.78 -16.42
C PHE A 157 -6.67 6.42 -17.77
N ASP A 158 -5.55 6.24 -18.33
CA ASP A 158 -5.26 6.84 -19.62
C ASP A 158 -5.86 5.97 -20.71
N ILE A 159 -7.12 6.13 -20.90
CA ILE A 159 -7.84 5.35 -21.92
C ILE A 159 -8.00 6.20 -23.17
#